data_e20ec68043f0c5136082ee42ca46d55f
#
_entry.id   e20ec68043f0c5136082ee42ca46d55f
#
_cell.length_a   1.000
_cell.length_b   1.000
_cell.length_c   1.000
_cell.angle_alpha   90.00
_cell.angle_beta   90.00
_cell.angle_gamma   90.00
#
_symmetry.space_group_name_H-M   'P 1'
#
loop_
_entity.id
_entity.type
_entity.pdbx_description
1 polymer ?
#
loop_
_entity_poly.entity_id
_entity_poly.type
_entity_poly.pdbx_seq_one_letter_code
_entity_poly.pdbx_strand_id
1 'polypeptide(L)'
;MTDAANEGELIPLCNSPDLVDGGVAVPFDVVLSGQTCRAFAIRYRGAVHAYLNRCTHVAMELDWQPNRFFDDTGQWLLCGSHGAAYRPDTGACAGGPCRGSLIRIDLTERDGVVHWHTAFNLHPIEF
;
A
#
# COMPACT_ATOMS: atom_id res chain seq x y z
N MET A 1 24.75 0.27 -16.23
CA MET A 1 24.02 0.17 -15.89
C MET A 1 23.46 0.57 -15.32
N THR A 2 23.42 0.49 -15.07
CA THR A 2 22.89 0.68 -14.57
C THR A 2 21.86 1.00 -14.09
N ASP A 3 21.57 1.07 -14.29
CA ASP A 3 20.36 1.56 -14.00
C ASP A 3 19.45 0.61 -13.46
N ALA A 4 19.55 -0.61 -13.77
CA ALA A 4 18.74 -1.68 -13.22
C ALA A 4 18.82 -1.64 -11.73
N ALA A 5 19.91 -1.26 -11.21
CA ALA A 5 20.04 -1.15 -9.78
C ALA A 5 19.16 -0.08 -9.22
N ASN A 6 18.88 0.95 -10.00
CA ASN A 6 18.03 2.02 -9.51
C ASN A 6 16.58 1.69 -9.58
N GLU A 7 16.24 0.70 -10.38
CA GLU A 7 14.87 0.29 -10.51
C GLU A 7 14.44 -0.60 -9.38
N GLY A 8 15.36 -0.94 -8.53
CA GLY A 8 15.04 -1.65 -7.35
C GLY A 8 15.04 -3.15 -7.50
N GLU A 9 14.77 -3.79 -6.39
CA GLU A 9 14.70 -5.23 -6.29
C GLU A 9 13.29 -5.63 -5.97
N LEU A 10 12.96 -6.87 -6.29
CA LEU A 10 11.68 -7.44 -5.91
C LEU A 10 11.83 -8.13 -4.56
N ILE A 11 11.03 -7.68 -3.59
CA ILE A 11 11.07 -8.23 -2.25
C ILE A 11 9.81 -9.05 -2.04
N PRO A 12 9.90 -10.34 -1.70
CA PRO A 12 8.71 -11.16 -1.46
C PRO A 12 7.88 -10.57 -0.33
N LEU A 13 6.58 -10.47 -0.54
CA LEU A 13 5.66 -9.89 0.42
C LEU A 13 4.72 -10.93 0.99
N CYS A 14 4.00 -11.63 0.12
CA CYS A 14 3.02 -12.63 0.54
C CYS A 14 2.67 -13.50 -0.66
N ASN A 15 1.89 -14.55 -0.39
CA ASN A 15 1.38 -15.40 -1.46
C ASN A 15 0.14 -14.76 -2.08
N SER A 16 -0.07 -14.99 -3.36
CA SER A 16 -1.20 -14.39 -4.08
C SER A 16 -2.55 -14.61 -3.39
N PRO A 17 -2.86 -15.82 -2.90
CA PRO A 17 -4.18 -16.03 -2.26
C PRO A 17 -4.35 -15.28 -0.95
N ASP A 18 -3.27 -14.76 -0.37
CA ASP A 18 -3.38 -13.99 0.88
C ASP A 18 -4.09 -12.67 0.66
N LEU A 19 -4.13 -12.19 -0.58
CA LEU A 19 -4.80 -10.94 -0.92
C LEU A 19 -6.12 -11.25 -1.61
N VAL A 20 -7.22 -11.05 -0.88
CA VAL A 20 -8.57 -11.27 -1.38
C VAL A 20 -9.16 -9.95 -1.83
N ASP A 21 -9.86 -9.98 -2.95
CA ASP A 21 -10.47 -8.78 -3.53
C ASP A 21 -11.37 -8.08 -2.51
N GLY A 22 -11.08 -6.82 -2.22
CA GLY A 22 -11.86 -6.06 -1.24
C GLY A 22 -11.71 -6.52 0.20
N GLY A 23 -10.76 -7.41 0.46
CA GLY A 23 -10.61 -8.01 1.78
C GLY A 23 -9.58 -7.34 2.67
N VAL A 24 -9.11 -8.11 3.66
CA VAL A 24 -8.14 -7.63 4.63
C VAL A 24 -6.78 -7.45 3.93
N ALA A 25 -6.08 -6.38 4.27
CA ALA A 25 -4.78 -6.08 3.70
C ALA A 25 -3.69 -6.91 4.36
N VAL A 26 -2.57 -7.04 3.66
CA VAL A 26 -1.35 -7.62 4.23
C VAL A 26 -0.42 -6.45 4.56
N PRO A 27 -0.08 -6.26 5.84
CA PRO A 27 0.80 -5.16 6.23
C PRO A 27 2.26 -5.55 6.01
N PHE A 28 3.09 -4.55 5.77
CA PHE A 28 4.53 -4.75 5.72
C PHE A 28 5.21 -3.43 6.07
N ASP A 29 6.48 -3.54 6.45
CA ASP A 29 7.25 -2.37 6.86
C ASP A 29 8.30 -2.06 5.81
N VAL A 30 8.51 -0.77 5.59
CA VAL A 30 9.51 -0.29 4.64
C VAL A 30 10.29 0.84 5.28
N VAL A 31 11.44 1.16 4.70
CA VAL A 31 12.21 2.34 5.08
C VAL A 31 12.10 3.32 3.93
N LEU A 32 11.47 4.45 4.19
CA LEU A 32 11.29 5.50 3.20
C LEU A 32 12.08 6.72 3.64
N SER A 33 13.04 7.11 2.83
CA SER A 33 13.89 8.27 3.11
C SER A 33 14.48 8.21 4.50
N GLY A 34 14.93 7.01 4.89
CA GLY A 34 15.57 6.82 6.18
C GLY A 34 14.65 6.59 7.36
N GLN A 35 13.33 6.59 7.15
CA GLN A 35 12.37 6.38 8.23
C GLN A 35 11.59 5.10 8.02
N THR A 36 11.42 4.32 9.09
CA THR A 36 10.59 3.12 9.05
C THR A 36 9.13 3.52 8.97
N CYS A 37 8.41 2.98 8.00
CA CYS A 37 7.01 3.29 7.77
C CYS A 37 6.23 2.00 7.61
N ARG A 38 4.94 2.04 8.02
CA ARG A 38 4.02 0.94 7.75
C ARG A 38 3.45 1.11 6.35
N ALA A 39 3.27 -0.01 5.67
CA ALA A 39 2.65 -0.07 4.37
C ALA A 39 1.64 -1.20 4.37
N PHE A 40 0.80 -1.25 3.35
CA PHE A 40 -0.18 -2.31 3.23
C PHE A 40 -0.39 -2.65 1.75
N ALA A 41 -0.72 -3.92 1.51
CA ALA A 41 -1.06 -4.40 0.17
C ALA A 41 -2.48 -4.89 0.17
N ILE A 42 -3.19 -4.65 -0.92
CA ILE A 42 -4.59 -5.03 -1.10
C ILE A 42 -4.78 -5.61 -2.48
N ARG A 43 -5.93 -6.26 -2.69
CA ARG A 43 -6.38 -6.65 -4.03
C ARG A 43 -7.68 -5.93 -4.32
N TYR A 44 -7.76 -5.39 -5.51
CA TYR A 44 -8.95 -4.65 -5.94
C TYR A 44 -9.18 -4.98 -7.42
N ARG A 45 -10.36 -5.52 -7.71
CA ARG A 45 -10.76 -5.91 -9.09
C ARG A 45 -9.69 -6.78 -9.74
N GLY A 46 -9.17 -7.73 -8.99
CA GLY A 46 -8.23 -8.71 -9.50
C GLY A 46 -6.78 -8.27 -9.50
N ALA A 47 -6.48 -7.01 -9.28
CA ALA A 47 -5.12 -6.49 -9.30
C ALA A 47 -4.63 -6.14 -7.90
N VAL A 48 -3.33 -6.27 -7.68
CA VAL A 48 -2.74 -5.95 -6.38
C VAL A 48 -2.20 -4.53 -6.38
N HIS A 49 -2.32 -3.88 -5.23
CA HIS A 49 -1.87 -2.49 -5.04
C HIS A 49 -1.30 -2.35 -3.64
N ALA A 50 -0.36 -1.45 -3.46
CA ALA A 50 0.22 -1.18 -2.15
C ALA A 50 0.47 0.31 -1.97
N TYR A 51 0.33 0.76 -0.72
CA TYR A 51 0.50 2.15 -0.36
C TYR A 51 1.09 2.25 1.03
N LEU A 52 1.70 3.40 1.33
CA LEU A 52 2.04 3.71 2.71
C LEU A 52 0.77 3.88 3.51
N ASN A 53 0.78 3.36 4.74
CA ASN A 53 -0.37 3.47 5.64
C ASN A 53 -0.30 4.81 6.36
N ARG A 54 -0.60 5.86 5.61
CA ARG A 54 -0.55 7.23 6.13
C ARG A 54 -1.58 8.08 5.42
N CYS A 55 -2.49 8.66 6.18
CA CYS A 55 -3.51 9.54 5.64
C CYS A 55 -2.87 10.84 5.14
N THR A 56 -3.31 11.34 3.99
CA THR A 56 -2.77 12.58 3.44
C THR A 56 -3.27 13.79 4.20
N HIS A 57 -4.36 13.63 4.96
CA HIS A 57 -4.95 14.71 5.75
C HIS A 57 -4.16 14.93 7.04
N VAL A 58 -3.82 13.85 7.73
CA VAL A 58 -3.03 13.90 8.97
C VAL A 58 -2.07 12.72 8.95
N ALA A 59 -0.99 12.82 9.73
CA ALA A 59 0.04 11.78 9.75
C ALA A 59 -0.40 10.63 10.65
N MET A 60 -1.50 9.96 10.29
CA MET A 60 -2.05 8.84 11.03
C MET A 60 -2.30 7.67 10.09
N GLU A 61 -2.33 6.48 10.66
CA GLU A 61 -2.63 5.27 9.87
C GLU A 61 -4.10 5.28 9.47
N LEU A 62 -4.36 4.67 8.30
CA LEU A 62 -5.71 4.70 7.74
C LEU A 62 -6.63 3.66 8.36
N ASP A 63 -6.10 2.46 8.64
CA ASP A 63 -6.98 1.32 8.92
C ASP A 63 -7.85 1.57 10.16
N TRP A 64 -9.16 1.51 9.93
CA TRP A 64 -10.14 1.71 10.99
C TRP A 64 -10.22 0.52 11.94
N GLN A 65 -9.74 -0.62 11.51
CA GLN A 65 -9.42 -1.78 12.34
C GLN A 65 -8.13 -2.36 11.77
N PRO A 66 -7.35 -3.09 12.54
CA PRO A 66 -6.08 -3.61 12.04
C PRO A 66 -6.23 -4.28 10.68
N ASN A 67 -5.52 -3.74 9.69
CA ASN A 67 -5.45 -4.23 8.32
C ASN A 67 -6.78 -4.16 7.55
N ARG A 68 -7.74 -3.37 8.05
CA ARG A 68 -9.02 -3.17 7.35
C ARG A 68 -9.08 -1.76 6.81
N PHE A 69 -9.02 -1.65 5.50
CA PHE A 69 -8.98 -0.37 4.80
C PHE A 69 -10.21 -0.13 3.95
N PHE A 70 -10.81 -1.19 3.40
CA PHE A 70 -11.96 -1.05 2.54
C PHE A 70 -13.22 -0.70 3.33
N ASP A 71 -14.08 0.11 2.71
CA ASP A 71 -15.41 0.35 3.26
C ASP A 71 -16.30 -0.88 3.01
N ASP A 72 -17.55 -0.79 3.44
CA ASP A 72 -18.48 -1.91 3.33
C ASP A 72 -18.75 -2.33 1.89
N THR A 73 -18.57 -1.43 0.93
CA THR A 73 -18.81 -1.75 -0.48
C THR A 73 -17.60 -2.42 -1.12
N GLY A 74 -16.43 -2.34 -0.49
CA GLY A 74 -15.20 -2.86 -1.08
C GLY A 74 -14.67 -2.02 -2.21
N GLN A 75 -15.17 -0.78 -2.36
CA GLN A 75 -14.79 0.07 -3.49
C GLN A 75 -13.91 1.26 -3.11
N TRP A 76 -13.78 1.54 -1.81
CA TRP A 76 -13.01 2.69 -1.34
C TRP A 76 -12.14 2.29 -0.17
N LEU A 77 -10.97 2.92 -0.08
CA LEU A 77 -10.11 2.83 1.11
C LEU A 77 -10.48 3.99 2.03
N LEU A 78 -10.73 3.69 3.29
CA LEU A 78 -11.16 4.71 4.25
C LEU A 78 -10.06 5.04 5.24
N CYS A 79 -9.95 6.31 5.57
CA CYS A 79 -9.19 6.74 6.75
C CYS A 79 -10.13 6.69 7.95
N GLY A 80 -9.79 5.87 8.94
CA GLY A 80 -10.66 5.65 10.09
C GLY A 80 -10.82 6.87 10.98
N SER A 81 -9.92 7.85 10.87
CA SER A 81 -9.98 9.03 11.75
C SER A 81 -11.06 10.01 11.34
N HIS A 82 -11.14 10.36 10.06
CA HIS A 82 -12.02 11.44 9.62
C HIS A 82 -12.82 11.09 8.38
N GLY A 83 -12.81 9.85 7.95
CA GLY A 83 -13.63 9.41 6.83
C GLY A 83 -13.12 9.81 5.46
N ALA A 84 -11.85 10.19 5.34
CA ALA A 84 -11.28 10.42 4.02
C ALA A 84 -11.32 9.13 3.22
N ALA A 85 -11.66 9.22 1.93
CA ALA A 85 -11.78 8.07 1.05
C ALA A 85 -10.79 8.19 -0.09
N TYR A 86 -10.19 7.05 -0.45
CA TYR A 86 -9.20 7.00 -1.52
C TYR A 86 -9.56 5.89 -2.50
N ARG A 87 -9.18 6.08 -3.75
CA ARG A 87 -9.37 5.05 -4.77
C ARG A 87 -8.40 3.90 -4.52
N PRO A 88 -8.87 2.65 -4.49
CA PRO A 88 -7.96 1.52 -4.23
C PRO A 88 -6.94 1.30 -5.35
N ASP A 89 -7.26 1.67 -6.58
CA ASP A 89 -6.40 1.39 -7.72
C ASP A 89 -5.35 2.47 -7.98
N THR A 90 -5.59 3.70 -7.53
CA THR A 90 -4.67 4.80 -7.78
C THR A 90 -4.16 5.46 -6.51
N GLY A 91 -4.87 5.29 -5.40
CA GLY A 91 -4.55 5.97 -4.14
C GLY A 91 -5.03 7.42 -4.11
N ALA A 92 -5.70 7.90 -5.15
CA ALA A 92 -6.11 9.29 -5.22
C ALA A 92 -7.24 9.59 -4.24
N CYS A 93 -7.24 10.78 -3.67
CA CYS A 93 -8.31 11.23 -2.79
C CYS A 93 -9.61 11.27 -3.57
N ALA A 94 -10.65 10.62 -3.04
CA ALA A 94 -11.95 10.54 -3.67
C ALA A 94 -13.03 11.28 -2.90
N GLY A 95 -12.78 11.64 -1.64
CA GLY A 95 -13.76 12.37 -0.85
C GLY A 95 -13.28 12.54 0.57
N GLY A 96 -13.94 13.44 1.30
CA GLY A 96 -13.58 13.76 2.66
C GLY A 96 -12.41 14.73 2.71
N PRO A 97 -11.74 14.83 3.88
CA PRO A 97 -10.73 15.87 4.09
C PRO A 97 -9.34 15.54 3.57
N CYS A 98 -9.22 14.67 2.58
CA CYS A 98 -7.91 14.32 2.03
C CYS A 98 -7.52 15.20 0.85
N ARG A 99 -6.24 15.17 0.51
CA ARG A 99 -5.72 15.88 -0.66
C ARG A 99 -4.69 14.98 -1.32
N GLY A 100 -4.60 15.07 -2.66
CA GLY A 100 -3.60 14.33 -3.41
C GLY A 100 -3.84 12.84 -3.38
N SER A 101 -2.77 12.07 -3.23
CA SER A 101 -2.82 10.62 -3.31
C SER A 101 -2.01 10.00 -2.20
N LEU A 102 -2.37 8.78 -1.81
CA LEU A 102 -1.52 7.96 -0.99
C LEU A 102 -0.21 7.67 -1.73
N ILE A 103 0.85 7.45 -0.98
CA ILE A 103 2.15 7.14 -1.59
C ILE A 103 2.12 5.68 -2.02
N ARG A 104 2.30 5.47 -3.33
CA ARG A 104 2.19 4.14 -3.94
C ARG A 104 3.50 3.40 -3.84
N ILE A 105 3.42 2.10 -3.58
CA ILE A 105 4.55 1.18 -3.64
C ILE A 105 4.21 0.18 -4.74
N ASP A 106 5.09 0.05 -5.73
CA ASP A 106 4.82 -0.81 -6.88
C ASP A 106 4.91 -2.27 -6.47
N LEU A 107 4.03 -3.08 -7.02
CA LEU A 107 3.98 -4.52 -6.77
C LEU A 107 4.07 -5.28 -8.08
N THR A 108 4.59 -6.50 -7.99
CA THR A 108 4.55 -7.48 -9.08
C THR A 108 3.99 -8.77 -8.50
N GLU A 109 3.00 -9.33 -9.18
CA GLU A 109 2.45 -10.63 -8.81
C GLU A 109 2.88 -11.64 -9.87
N ARG A 110 3.64 -12.66 -9.44
CA ARG A 110 4.20 -13.62 -10.38
C ARG A 110 4.39 -14.95 -9.68
N ASP A 111 4.00 -16.03 -10.36
CA ASP A 111 4.20 -17.39 -9.87
C ASP A 111 3.59 -17.62 -8.49
N GLY A 112 2.44 -17.00 -8.25
CA GLY A 112 1.71 -17.19 -7.01
C GLY A 112 2.25 -16.37 -5.84
N VAL A 113 3.18 -15.46 -6.08
CA VAL A 113 3.80 -14.64 -5.03
C VAL A 113 3.70 -13.18 -5.41
N VAL A 114 3.38 -12.35 -4.41
CA VAL A 114 3.34 -10.91 -4.56
C VAL A 114 4.65 -10.35 -4.03
N HIS A 115 5.28 -9.49 -4.83
CA HIS A 115 6.55 -8.84 -4.46
C HIS A 115 6.34 -7.33 -4.48
N TRP A 116 7.05 -6.62 -3.61
CA TRP A 116 7.07 -5.16 -3.72
C TRP A 116 8.45 -4.73 -4.24
N HIS A 117 8.49 -3.55 -4.86
CA HIS A 117 9.69 -3.03 -5.50
C HIS A 117 10.36 -2.01 -4.62
N THR A 118 11.66 -2.19 -4.39
CA THR A 118 12.44 -1.14 -3.75
C THR A 118 12.63 0.00 -4.75
N ALA A 119 13.05 1.15 -4.24
CA ALA A 119 13.33 2.32 -5.07
C ALA A 119 14.51 3.06 -4.46
N PHE A 120 14.92 4.16 -5.09
CA PHE A 120 16.05 4.92 -4.62
C PHE A 120 15.96 5.26 -3.14
N ASN A 121 14.78 5.65 -2.69
CA ASN A 121 14.59 6.04 -1.29
C ASN A 121 13.65 5.11 -0.54
N LEU A 122 13.40 3.91 -1.05
CA LEU A 122 12.45 2.96 -0.47
C LEU A 122 13.13 1.58 -0.37
N HIS A 123 13.35 1.13 0.86
CA HIS A 123 14.13 -0.08 1.11
C HIS A 123 13.44 -0.97 2.13
N PRO A 124 13.80 -2.27 2.16
CA PRO A 124 13.33 -3.13 3.24
C PRO A 124 14.05 -2.78 4.55
N ILE A 125 13.44 -3.18 5.65
CA ILE A 125 14.06 -3.02 6.96
C ILE A 125 15.29 -3.94 7.03
N GLU A 126 16.39 -3.39 7.50
CA GLU A 126 17.61 -4.17 7.69
C GLU A 126 17.79 -4.48 9.15
N PHE A 127 18.26 -5.68 9.41
CA PHE A 127 18.48 -6.13 10.78
C PHE A 127 19.96 -6.41 11.01
#